data_8be688c25d81e6f9a60c962d157d5082
#
_entry.id   8be688c25d81e6f9a60c962d157d5082
#
_cell.length_a   1.000
_cell.length_b   1.000
_cell.length_c   1.000
_cell.angle_alpha   90.00
_cell.angle_beta   90.00
_cell.angle_gamma   90.00
#
_symmetry.space_group_name_H-M   'P 1'
#
loop_
_entity.id
_entity.type
_entity.pdbx_description
1 polymer ?
#
loop_
_entity_poly.entity_id
_entity_poly.type
_entity_poly.pdbx_seq_one_letter_code
_entity_poly.pdbx_strand_id
1 'polypeptide(L)'
;PRSTLFPYTTLFRSIPHLGAGFTALAFTLSPVFTLALALALRMRRPDALAIGGIAVGFFGAVMVATTRGELGDPAEPIWLLAALAIPASLACGNIYRTAAWPEGAEPIELAIGTNAAALLLLGAYALLVDGALPLGPLASAPLLTATQVLAATGMFALFFRLQQVGGPVYLSQISYVAATVGLVAGTLLFDERYAWITWSGAALIAMGVALTTIAQSRGVIRPLSPPAA
;
A
#
# COMPACT_ATOMS: atom_id res chain seq x y z
N PRO A 1 -5.52 18.31 -6.06
CA PRO A 1 -5.37 16.86 -6.15
C PRO A 1 -4.09 16.40 -6.86
N ARG A 2 -2.97 17.16 -6.73
CA ARG A 2 -1.64 16.67 -7.13
C ARG A 2 -1.09 15.59 -6.19
N SER A 3 -1.74 15.37 -5.06
CA SER A 3 -1.25 14.51 -3.97
C SER A 3 -1.34 13.01 -4.26
N THR A 4 -2.27 12.53 -5.10
CA THR A 4 -2.43 11.10 -5.38
C THR A 4 -1.56 10.60 -6.54
N LEU A 5 -1.19 11.48 -7.48
CA LEU A 5 -0.25 11.15 -8.55
C LEU A 5 1.20 11.14 -8.07
N PHE A 6 1.51 11.93 -7.04
CA PHE A 6 2.87 12.10 -6.53
C PHE A 6 3.54 10.78 -6.08
N PRO A 7 2.90 9.88 -5.30
CA PRO A 7 3.55 8.63 -4.91
C PRO A 7 3.88 7.73 -6.10
N TYR A 8 2.97 7.61 -7.07
CA TYR A 8 3.18 6.73 -8.23
C TYR A 8 4.23 7.28 -9.19
N THR A 9 4.18 8.58 -9.52
CA THR A 9 5.18 9.19 -10.40
C THR A 9 6.57 9.19 -9.77
N THR A 10 6.67 9.43 -8.46
CA THR A 10 7.94 9.36 -7.72
C THR A 10 8.44 7.93 -7.68
N LEU A 11 7.56 6.95 -7.45
CA LEU A 11 7.89 5.53 -7.48
C LEU A 11 8.51 5.14 -8.82
N PHE A 12 7.78 5.35 -9.92
CA PHE A 12 8.26 4.92 -11.23
C PHE A 12 9.54 5.65 -11.67
N ARG A 13 9.74 6.90 -11.27
CA ARG A 13 10.96 7.65 -11.54
C ARG A 13 12.14 7.24 -10.65
N SER A 14 11.89 6.72 -9.46
CA SER A 14 12.95 6.28 -8.55
C SER A 14 13.48 4.88 -8.87
N ILE A 15 12.69 4.01 -9.51
CA ILE A 15 13.09 2.64 -9.84
C ILE A 15 14.42 2.60 -10.62
N PRO A 16 14.65 3.39 -11.68
CA PRO A 16 15.92 3.36 -12.41
C PRO A 16 17.13 3.79 -11.59
N HIS A 17 16.94 4.56 -10.52
CA HIS A 17 18.00 5.13 -9.68
C HIS A 17 18.22 4.34 -8.38
N LEU A 18 17.21 3.64 -7.90
CA LEU A 18 17.24 2.93 -6.61
C LEU A 18 17.19 1.41 -6.77
N GLY A 19 16.83 0.94 -7.96
CA GLY A 19 16.49 -0.46 -8.17
C GLY A 19 15.09 -0.82 -7.63
N ALA A 20 14.52 -1.88 -8.19
CA ALA A 20 13.17 -2.33 -7.83
C ALA A 20 13.09 -2.80 -6.37
N GLY A 21 14.15 -3.43 -5.86
CA GLY A 21 14.18 -3.96 -4.49
C GLY A 21 14.18 -2.88 -3.42
N PHE A 22 15.00 -1.83 -3.57
CA PHE A 22 14.99 -0.72 -2.62
C PHE A 22 13.64 0.02 -2.65
N THR A 23 13.07 0.18 -3.83
CA THR A 23 11.75 0.81 -3.99
C THR A 23 10.66 -0.06 -3.32
N ALA A 24 10.70 -1.38 -3.49
CA ALA A 24 9.80 -2.31 -2.81
C ALA A 24 9.98 -2.25 -1.28
N LEU A 25 11.23 -2.16 -0.80
CA LEU A 25 11.53 -1.98 0.63
C LEU A 25 10.91 -0.69 1.18
N ALA A 26 10.97 0.42 0.43
CA ALA A 26 10.34 1.67 0.84
C ALA A 26 8.82 1.51 1.08
N PHE A 27 8.13 0.70 0.27
CA PHE A 27 6.70 0.40 0.50
C PHE A 27 6.44 -0.32 1.82
N THR A 28 7.36 -1.18 2.26
CA THR A 28 7.20 -1.93 3.52
C THR A 28 7.32 -1.03 4.75
N LEU A 29 7.80 0.20 4.60
CA LEU A 29 7.76 1.23 5.64
C LEU A 29 6.36 1.83 5.85
N SER A 30 5.42 1.62 4.92
CA SER A 30 4.07 2.21 5.02
C SER A 30 3.35 1.90 6.35
N PRO A 31 3.35 0.67 6.90
CA PRO A 31 2.76 0.40 8.21
C PRO A 31 3.43 1.16 9.35
N VAL A 32 4.76 1.32 9.28
CA VAL A 32 5.53 2.05 10.30
C VAL A 32 5.15 3.52 10.30
N PHE A 33 5.15 4.17 9.13
CA PHE A 33 4.72 5.57 8.99
C PHE A 33 3.25 5.78 9.37
N THR A 34 2.38 4.85 8.96
CA THR A 34 0.94 4.94 9.28
C THR A 34 0.72 4.80 10.79
N LEU A 35 1.41 3.87 11.45
CA LEU A 35 1.32 3.73 12.91
C LEU A 35 1.86 4.98 13.61
N ALA A 36 3.04 5.46 13.23
CA ALA A 36 3.64 6.66 13.81
C ALA A 36 2.71 7.86 13.70
N LEU A 37 2.11 8.07 12.51
CA LEU A 37 1.18 9.16 12.27
C LEU A 37 -0.13 8.98 13.06
N ALA A 38 -0.68 7.77 13.13
CA ALA A 38 -1.88 7.46 13.91
C ALA A 38 -1.67 7.70 15.41
N LEU A 39 -0.48 7.39 15.94
CA LEU A 39 -0.12 7.68 17.33
C LEU A 39 0.08 9.17 17.56
N ALA A 40 0.77 9.88 16.66
CA ALA A 40 1.00 11.32 16.75
C ALA A 40 -0.32 12.10 16.73
N LEU A 41 -1.27 11.68 15.90
CA LEU A 41 -2.61 12.27 15.82
C LEU A 41 -3.58 11.76 16.90
N ARG A 42 -3.10 10.92 17.82
CA ARG A 42 -3.91 10.32 18.92
C ARG A 42 -5.15 9.56 18.45
N MET A 43 -5.14 9.08 17.21
CA MET A 43 -6.22 8.26 16.63
C MET A 43 -6.29 6.88 17.27
N ARG A 44 -5.21 6.43 17.89
CA ARG A 44 -5.10 5.13 18.53
C ARG A 44 -4.27 5.23 19.81
N ARG A 45 -4.58 4.38 20.79
CA ARG A 45 -3.71 4.19 21.96
C ARG A 45 -2.53 3.29 21.58
N PRO A 46 -1.32 3.53 22.12
CA PRO A 46 -0.20 2.62 21.95
C PRO A 46 -0.57 1.21 22.42
N ASP A 47 -0.33 0.23 21.55
CA ASP A 47 -0.53 -1.18 21.85
C ASP A 47 0.79 -1.90 21.54
N ALA A 48 1.43 -2.45 22.57
CA ALA A 48 2.72 -3.10 22.47
C ALA A 48 2.69 -4.28 21.48
N LEU A 49 1.57 -5.02 21.41
CA LEU A 49 1.42 -6.14 20.50
C LEU A 49 1.35 -5.67 19.04
N ALA A 50 0.62 -4.58 18.78
CA ALA A 50 0.55 -3.99 17.44
C ALA A 50 1.91 -3.42 17.00
N ILE A 51 2.60 -2.72 17.89
CA ILE A 51 3.95 -2.17 17.62
C ILE A 51 4.93 -3.31 17.36
N GLY A 52 4.93 -4.33 18.22
CA GLY A 52 5.78 -5.52 18.06
C GLY A 52 5.51 -6.26 16.76
N GLY A 53 4.23 -6.44 16.40
CA GLY A 53 3.84 -7.06 15.14
C GLY A 53 4.33 -6.29 13.91
N ILE A 54 4.22 -4.95 13.91
CA ILE A 54 4.75 -4.11 12.82
C ILE A 54 6.28 -4.20 12.75
N ALA A 55 6.98 -4.18 13.89
CA ALA A 55 8.42 -4.33 13.93
C ALA A 55 8.87 -5.70 13.37
N VAL A 56 8.24 -6.80 13.79
CA VAL A 56 8.53 -8.14 13.28
C VAL A 56 8.27 -8.23 11.78
N GLY A 57 7.12 -7.73 11.30
CA GLY A 57 6.80 -7.70 9.87
C GLY A 57 7.79 -6.87 9.05
N PHE A 58 8.24 -5.74 9.60
CA PHE A 58 9.24 -4.90 8.97
C PHE A 58 10.60 -5.61 8.84
N PHE A 59 11.06 -6.27 9.91
CA PHE A 59 12.29 -7.06 9.85
C PHE A 59 12.21 -8.18 8.81
N GLY A 60 11.08 -8.89 8.75
CA GLY A 60 10.83 -9.89 7.72
C GLY A 60 10.89 -9.32 6.32
N ALA A 61 10.31 -8.15 6.09
CA ALA A 61 10.32 -7.47 4.80
C ALA A 61 11.73 -7.03 4.39
N VAL A 62 12.53 -6.51 5.33
CA VAL A 62 13.95 -6.20 5.10
C VAL A 62 14.73 -7.46 4.71
N MET A 63 14.53 -8.59 5.41
CA MET A 63 15.17 -9.86 5.04
C MET A 63 14.83 -10.28 3.62
N VAL A 64 13.56 -10.23 3.21
CA VAL A 64 13.14 -10.56 1.83
C VAL A 64 13.79 -9.62 0.82
N ALA A 65 13.82 -8.32 1.07
CA ALA A 65 14.40 -7.33 0.17
C ALA A 65 15.92 -7.50 -0.01
N THR A 66 16.64 -7.77 1.09
CA THR A 66 18.12 -7.94 1.06
C THR A 66 18.55 -9.20 0.33
N THR A 67 17.73 -10.27 0.38
CA THR A 67 18.06 -11.55 -0.26
C THR A 67 17.84 -11.57 -1.77
N ARG A 68 17.11 -10.62 -2.31
CA ARG A 68 16.91 -10.49 -3.77
C ARG A 68 18.12 -9.86 -4.48
N GLY A 69 19.14 -9.43 -3.75
CA GLY A 69 20.36 -8.84 -4.34
C GLY A 69 20.12 -7.50 -5.04
N GLU A 70 18.96 -6.89 -4.82
CA GLU A 70 18.49 -5.70 -5.53
C GLU A 70 18.79 -4.38 -4.80
N LEU A 71 19.60 -4.44 -3.74
CA LEU A 71 20.21 -3.24 -3.17
C LEU A 71 21.36 -2.84 -4.09
N GLY A 72 21.03 -2.09 -5.15
CA GLY A 72 22.00 -1.58 -6.12
C GLY A 72 23.05 -0.66 -5.49
N ASP A 73 23.90 -0.08 -6.32
CA ASP A 73 24.89 0.92 -5.94
C ASP A 73 24.29 2.01 -5.03
N PRO A 74 25.08 2.62 -4.12
CA PRO A 74 24.60 3.65 -3.20
C PRO A 74 23.95 4.79 -3.98
N ALA A 75 22.63 4.92 -3.82
CA ALA A 75 21.83 5.92 -4.51
C ALA A 75 22.13 7.32 -3.97
N GLU A 76 22.03 8.32 -4.83
CA GLU A 76 22.12 9.72 -4.40
C GLU A 76 21.08 10.02 -3.31
N PRO A 77 21.41 10.84 -2.28
CA PRO A 77 20.52 11.15 -1.16
C PRO A 77 19.14 11.67 -1.58
N ILE A 78 19.04 12.37 -2.71
CA ILE A 78 17.77 12.88 -3.22
C ILE A 78 16.78 11.76 -3.57
N TRP A 79 17.27 10.64 -4.12
CA TRP A 79 16.43 9.50 -4.46
C TRP A 79 16.00 8.71 -3.22
N LEU A 80 16.85 8.67 -2.18
CA LEU A 80 16.48 8.11 -0.88
C LEU A 80 15.35 8.90 -0.22
N LEU A 81 15.42 10.24 -0.26
CA LEU A 81 14.35 11.10 0.22
C LEU A 81 13.07 10.92 -0.60
N ALA A 82 13.19 10.82 -1.93
CA ALA A 82 12.06 10.54 -2.81
C ALA A 82 11.38 9.20 -2.48
N ALA A 83 12.18 8.16 -2.23
CA ALA A 83 11.66 6.85 -1.83
C ALA A 83 10.93 6.89 -0.48
N LEU A 84 11.44 7.62 0.51
CA LEU A 84 10.78 7.79 1.81
C LEU A 84 9.50 8.64 1.73
N ALA A 85 9.40 9.53 0.75
CA ALA A 85 8.17 10.28 0.50
C ALA A 85 6.99 9.39 0.08
N ILE A 86 7.26 8.22 -0.52
CA ILE A 86 6.22 7.27 -0.95
C ILE A 86 5.44 6.71 0.26
N PRO A 87 6.07 6.00 1.22
CA PRO A 87 5.35 5.47 2.38
C PRO A 87 4.75 6.57 3.27
N ALA A 88 5.40 7.74 3.36
CA ALA A 88 4.84 8.89 4.07
C ALA A 88 3.54 9.39 3.41
N SER A 89 3.52 9.53 2.08
CA SER A 89 2.33 9.95 1.34
C SER A 89 1.20 8.92 1.44
N LEU A 90 1.53 7.61 1.39
CA LEU A 90 0.56 6.54 1.58
C LEU A 90 -0.02 6.56 2.99
N ALA A 91 0.81 6.77 4.01
CA ALA A 91 0.37 6.91 5.39
C ALA A 91 -0.58 8.11 5.58
N CYS A 92 -0.23 9.26 5.04
CA CYS A 92 -1.11 10.43 5.04
C CYS A 92 -2.44 10.15 4.35
N GLY A 93 -2.42 9.48 3.19
CA GLY A 93 -3.62 9.08 2.47
C GLY A 93 -4.50 8.12 3.26
N ASN A 94 -3.90 7.12 3.92
CA ASN A 94 -4.62 6.15 4.75
C ASN A 94 -5.28 6.83 5.96
N ILE A 95 -4.54 7.72 6.63
CA ILE A 95 -5.05 8.49 7.77
C ILE A 95 -6.17 9.44 7.32
N TYR A 96 -5.94 10.20 6.25
CA TYR A 96 -6.94 11.15 5.73
C TYR A 96 -8.25 10.45 5.38
N ARG A 97 -8.21 9.36 4.61
CA ARG A 97 -9.43 8.62 4.25
C ARG A 97 -10.18 8.07 5.46
N THR A 98 -9.45 7.69 6.51
CA THR A 98 -10.09 7.23 7.75
C THR A 98 -10.70 8.38 8.54
N ALA A 99 -10.00 9.51 8.65
CA ALA A 99 -10.45 10.67 9.40
C ALA A 99 -11.60 11.42 8.70
N ALA A 100 -11.56 11.47 7.36
CA ALA A 100 -12.55 12.15 6.52
C ALA A 100 -13.57 11.15 5.91
N TRP A 101 -13.80 10.01 6.57
CA TRP A 101 -14.82 9.07 6.10
C TRP A 101 -16.20 9.70 6.21
N PRO A 102 -16.98 9.80 5.10
CA PRO A 102 -18.30 10.41 5.15
C PRO A 102 -19.25 9.58 6.03
N GLU A 103 -20.08 10.27 6.82
CA GLU A 103 -21.06 9.61 7.67
C GLU A 103 -22.06 8.78 6.84
N GLY A 104 -22.26 7.54 7.25
CA GLY A 104 -23.19 6.62 6.56
C GLY A 104 -22.70 6.07 5.23
N ALA A 105 -21.54 6.51 4.71
CA ALA A 105 -21.04 6.02 3.43
C ALA A 105 -20.61 4.56 3.50
N GLU A 106 -21.04 3.78 2.53
CA GLU A 106 -20.60 2.40 2.36
C GLU A 106 -19.24 2.32 1.64
N PRO A 107 -18.42 1.29 1.93
CA PRO A 107 -17.13 1.09 1.26
C PRO A 107 -17.20 1.07 -0.26
N ILE A 108 -18.28 0.49 -0.80
CA ILE A 108 -18.47 0.39 -2.25
C ILE A 108 -18.71 1.76 -2.89
N GLU A 109 -19.41 2.66 -2.21
CA GLU A 109 -19.64 4.02 -2.69
C GLU A 109 -18.35 4.80 -2.81
N LEU A 110 -17.46 4.66 -1.80
CA LEU A 110 -16.14 5.29 -1.84
C LEU A 110 -15.25 4.67 -2.92
N ALA A 111 -15.35 3.36 -3.14
CA ALA A 111 -14.64 2.69 -4.23
C ALA A 111 -15.10 3.26 -5.60
N ILE A 112 -16.41 3.34 -5.82
CA ILE A 112 -16.99 3.88 -7.06
C ILE A 112 -16.60 5.36 -7.21
N GLY A 113 -16.83 6.17 -6.19
CA GLY A 113 -16.54 7.61 -6.21
C GLY A 113 -15.06 7.91 -6.49
N THR A 114 -14.14 7.17 -5.85
CA THR A 114 -12.69 7.34 -6.07
C THR A 114 -12.29 6.98 -7.50
N ASN A 115 -12.80 5.86 -8.04
CA ASN A 115 -12.49 5.44 -9.41
C ASN A 115 -13.13 6.38 -10.44
N ALA A 116 -14.36 6.84 -10.20
CA ALA A 116 -15.01 7.82 -11.07
C ALA A 116 -14.26 9.16 -11.10
N ALA A 117 -13.83 9.66 -9.94
CA ALA A 117 -13.02 10.87 -9.86
C ALA A 117 -11.67 10.69 -10.57
N ALA A 118 -11.01 9.53 -10.40
CA ALA A 118 -9.77 9.21 -11.09
C ALA A 118 -9.96 9.17 -12.62
N LEU A 119 -11.04 8.53 -13.08
CA LEU A 119 -11.38 8.48 -14.52
C LEU A 119 -11.57 9.88 -15.10
N LEU A 120 -12.33 10.74 -14.42
CA LEU A 120 -12.56 12.11 -14.88
C LEU A 120 -11.27 12.95 -14.90
N LEU A 121 -10.46 12.87 -13.84
CA LEU A 121 -9.22 13.64 -13.75
C LEU A 121 -8.16 13.15 -14.74
N LEU A 122 -7.96 11.84 -14.85
CA LEU A 122 -6.97 11.26 -15.77
C LEU A 122 -7.43 11.36 -17.21
N GLY A 123 -8.74 11.19 -17.47
CA GLY A 123 -9.33 11.38 -18.79
C GLY A 123 -9.19 12.84 -19.27
N ALA A 124 -9.51 13.80 -18.39
CA ALA A 124 -9.33 15.21 -18.69
C ALA A 124 -7.84 15.54 -18.92
N TYR A 125 -6.94 15.01 -18.11
CA TYR A 125 -5.50 15.18 -18.31
C TYR A 125 -5.04 14.64 -19.67
N ALA A 126 -5.44 13.41 -20.03
CA ALA A 126 -5.08 12.81 -21.32
C ALA A 126 -5.59 13.64 -22.51
N LEU A 127 -6.85 14.11 -22.44
CA LEU A 127 -7.41 14.96 -23.49
C LEU A 127 -6.71 16.32 -23.61
N LEU A 128 -6.32 16.93 -22.49
CA LEU A 128 -5.70 18.26 -22.49
C LEU A 128 -4.21 18.23 -22.84
N VAL A 129 -3.50 17.17 -22.46
CA VAL A 129 -2.04 17.07 -22.64
C VAL A 129 -1.68 16.24 -23.85
N ASP A 130 -2.32 15.07 -24.02
CA ASP A 130 -2.00 14.11 -25.08
C ASP A 130 -2.93 14.26 -26.29
N GLY A 131 -4.01 15.05 -26.17
CA GLY A 131 -4.99 15.29 -27.24
C GLY A 131 -5.92 14.11 -27.53
N ALA A 132 -5.75 12.96 -26.87
CA ALA A 132 -6.55 11.75 -27.09
C ALA A 132 -6.61 10.86 -25.85
N LEU A 133 -7.68 10.07 -25.74
CA LEU A 133 -7.75 9.00 -24.75
C LEU A 133 -6.95 7.78 -25.24
N PRO A 134 -6.17 7.11 -24.38
CA PRO A 134 -5.35 5.95 -24.76
C PRO A 134 -6.19 4.66 -24.88
N LEU A 135 -7.20 4.68 -25.76
CA LEU A 135 -8.12 3.54 -25.97
C LEU A 135 -7.54 2.43 -26.84
N GLY A 136 -6.57 2.77 -27.72
CA GLY A 136 -5.94 1.81 -28.61
C GLY A 136 -5.31 0.61 -27.89
N PRO A 137 -4.43 0.81 -26.89
CA PRO A 137 -3.86 -0.27 -26.11
C PRO A 137 -4.90 -1.14 -25.38
N LEU A 138 -6.01 -0.54 -24.93
CA LEU A 138 -7.09 -1.28 -24.28
C LEU A 138 -7.84 -2.17 -25.26
N ALA A 139 -8.07 -1.69 -26.46
CA ALA A 139 -8.75 -2.43 -27.53
C ALA A 139 -7.87 -3.54 -28.10
N SER A 140 -6.54 -3.39 -28.09
CA SER A 140 -5.61 -4.40 -28.61
C SER A 140 -5.50 -5.66 -27.75
N ALA A 141 -5.85 -5.57 -26.45
CA ALA A 141 -5.79 -6.70 -25.50
C ALA A 141 -7.06 -6.82 -24.66
N PRO A 142 -8.22 -7.11 -25.26
CA PRO A 142 -9.52 -7.01 -24.58
C PRO A 142 -9.66 -7.97 -23.38
N LEU A 143 -9.12 -9.18 -23.46
CA LEU A 143 -9.15 -10.13 -22.35
C LEU A 143 -8.32 -9.64 -21.17
N LEU A 144 -7.12 -9.13 -21.44
CA LEU A 144 -6.25 -8.57 -20.40
C LEU A 144 -6.90 -7.35 -19.75
N THR A 145 -7.50 -6.47 -20.56
CA THR A 145 -8.23 -5.29 -20.07
C THR A 145 -9.41 -5.69 -19.18
N ALA A 146 -10.24 -6.66 -19.61
CA ALA A 146 -11.36 -7.15 -18.83
C ALA A 146 -10.90 -7.77 -17.50
N THR A 147 -9.86 -8.60 -17.53
CA THR A 147 -9.27 -9.21 -16.32
C THR A 147 -8.76 -8.13 -15.36
N GLN A 148 -8.07 -7.12 -15.87
CA GLN A 148 -7.56 -6.00 -15.07
C GLN A 148 -8.71 -5.19 -14.43
N VAL A 149 -9.77 -4.91 -15.17
CA VAL A 149 -10.95 -4.19 -14.66
C VAL A 149 -11.62 -4.99 -13.55
N LEU A 150 -11.85 -6.29 -13.74
CA LEU A 150 -12.44 -7.16 -12.72
C LEU A 150 -11.58 -7.24 -11.46
N ALA A 151 -10.27 -7.45 -11.64
CA ALA A 151 -9.32 -7.48 -10.53
C ALA A 151 -9.28 -6.15 -9.76
N ALA A 152 -9.22 -5.01 -10.46
CA ALA A 152 -9.23 -3.69 -9.85
C ALA A 152 -10.54 -3.42 -9.10
N THR A 153 -11.68 -3.79 -9.67
CA THR A 153 -12.99 -3.62 -9.02
C THR A 153 -13.05 -4.39 -7.70
N GLY A 154 -12.67 -5.67 -7.72
CA GLY A 154 -12.60 -6.49 -6.50
C GLY A 154 -11.60 -5.93 -5.48
N MET A 155 -10.42 -5.53 -5.94
CA MET A 155 -9.39 -4.93 -5.10
C MET A 155 -9.90 -3.67 -4.38
N PHE A 156 -10.50 -2.72 -5.09
CA PHE A 156 -10.98 -1.49 -4.46
C PHE A 156 -12.14 -1.71 -3.51
N ALA A 157 -13.06 -2.61 -3.82
CA ALA A 157 -14.15 -2.98 -2.92
C ALA A 157 -13.61 -3.55 -1.60
N LEU A 158 -12.67 -4.50 -1.68
CA LEU A 158 -12.02 -5.10 -0.50
C LEU A 158 -11.14 -4.09 0.25
N PHE A 159 -10.43 -3.23 -0.46
CA PHE A 159 -9.57 -2.19 0.11
C PHE A 159 -10.37 -1.24 1.01
N PHE A 160 -11.46 -0.68 0.52
CA PHE A 160 -12.29 0.22 1.32
C PHE A 160 -13.02 -0.52 2.45
N ARG A 161 -13.43 -1.77 2.21
CA ARG A 161 -14.00 -2.60 3.28
C ARG A 161 -12.98 -2.87 4.39
N LEU A 162 -11.76 -3.21 4.01
CA LEU A 162 -10.67 -3.43 4.96
C LEU A 162 -10.34 -2.16 5.75
N GLN A 163 -10.37 -1.00 5.09
CA GLN A 163 -10.14 0.29 5.75
C GLN A 163 -11.23 0.61 6.75
N GLN A 164 -12.49 0.35 6.41
CA GLN A 164 -13.63 0.59 7.31
C GLN A 164 -13.54 -0.26 8.59
N VAL A 165 -13.24 -1.55 8.42
CA VAL A 165 -13.21 -2.52 9.53
C VAL A 165 -11.90 -2.43 10.31
N GLY A 166 -10.79 -2.32 9.61
CA GLY A 166 -9.44 -2.43 10.15
C GLY A 166 -8.75 -1.11 10.48
N GLY A 167 -9.23 -0.01 9.91
CA GLY A 167 -8.60 1.30 10.04
C GLY A 167 -7.28 1.41 9.28
N PRO A 168 -6.60 2.58 9.37
CA PRO A 168 -5.48 2.92 8.50
C PRO A 168 -4.23 2.07 8.74
N VAL A 169 -3.95 1.70 9.98
CA VAL A 169 -2.76 0.91 10.35
C VAL A 169 -2.89 -0.53 9.86
N TYR A 170 -4.07 -1.12 9.99
CA TYR A 170 -4.31 -2.48 9.49
C TYR A 170 -4.28 -2.52 7.95
N LEU A 171 -4.91 -1.54 7.32
CA LEU A 171 -4.88 -1.40 5.86
C LEU A 171 -3.46 -1.29 5.32
N SER A 172 -2.59 -0.53 5.98
CA SER A 172 -1.21 -0.32 5.51
C SER A 172 -0.39 -1.61 5.42
N GLN A 173 -0.79 -2.68 6.12
CA GLN A 173 -0.12 -3.99 6.08
C GLN A 173 -0.37 -4.76 4.77
N ILE A 174 -1.22 -4.26 3.88
CA ILE A 174 -1.39 -4.83 2.53
C ILE A 174 -0.03 -4.99 1.83
N SER A 175 0.92 -4.07 2.05
CA SER A 175 2.26 -4.17 1.49
C SER A 175 3.01 -5.43 1.94
N TYR A 176 2.86 -5.84 3.18
CA TYR A 176 3.46 -7.06 3.72
C TYR A 176 2.84 -8.32 3.11
N VAL A 177 1.50 -8.34 3.03
CA VAL A 177 0.77 -9.45 2.41
C VAL A 177 1.12 -9.55 0.93
N ALA A 178 1.17 -8.42 0.21
CA ALA A 178 1.53 -8.37 -1.20
C ALA A 178 2.94 -8.92 -1.45
N ALA A 179 3.92 -8.60 -0.59
CA ALA A 179 5.28 -9.14 -0.70
C ALA A 179 5.31 -10.66 -0.53
N THR A 180 4.56 -11.20 0.44
CA THR A 180 4.47 -12.65 0.67
C THR A 180 3.75 -13.37 -0.48
N VAL A 181 2.62 -12.82 -0.95
CA VAL A 181 1.88 -13.37 -2.10
C VAL A 181 2.74 -13.33 -3.37
N GLY A 182 3.47 -12.24 -3.59
CA GLY A 182 4.39 -12.11 -4.72
C GLY A 182 5.50 -13.18 -4.69
N LEU A 183 6.04 -13.50 -3.51
CA LEU A 183 7.04 -14.56 -3.34
C LEU A 183 6.46 -15.94 -3.68
N VAL A 184 5.27 -16.25 -3.19
CA VAL A 184 4.58 -17.52 -3.47
C VAL A 184 4.23 -17.61 -4.95
N ALA A 185 3.70 -16.55 -5.54
CA ALA A 185 3.36 -16.51 -6.97
C ALA A 185 4.61 -16.66 -7.85
N GLY A 186 5.72 -15.98 -7.51
CA GLY A 186 7.00 -16.11 -8.19
C GLY A 186 7.50 -17.55 -8.21
N THR A 187 7.42 -18.23 -7.07
CA THR A 187 7.81 -19.64 -6.97
C THR A 187 6.88 -20.58 -7.77
N LEU A 188 5.56 -20.38 -7.66
CA LEU A 188 4.60 -21.35 -8.25
C LEU A 188 4.31 -21.11 -9.73
N LEU A 189 4.35 -19.86 -10.20
CA LEU A 189 3.97 -19.49 -11.57
C LEU A 189 5.18 -19.25 -12.48
N PHE A 190 6.32 -18.86 -11.91
CA PHE A 190 7.52 -18.50 -12.67
C PHE A 190 8.72 -19.38 -12.38
N ASP A 191 8.55 -20.46 -11.59
CA ASP A 191 9.63 -21.38 -11.17
C ASP A 191 10.83 -20.66 -10.51
N GLU A 192 10.60 -19.49 -9.91
CA GLU A 192 11.64 -18.73 -9.22
C GLU A 192 12.07 -19.49 -7.96
N ARG A 193 13.38 -19.58 -7.77
CA ARG A 193 13.96 -20.25 -6.60
C ARG A 193 14.51 -19.21 -5.64
N TYR A 194 14.00 -19.22 -4.41
CA TYR A 194 14.42 -18.30 -3.37
C TYR A 194 15.21 -19.03 -2.28
N ALA A 195 16.19 -18.32 -1.71
CA ALA A 195 16.97 -18.82 -0.59
C ALA A 195 16.09 -19.04 0.66
N TRP A 196 16.49 -19.93 1.55
CA TRP A 196 15.81 -20.19 2.81
C TRP A 196 15.62 -18.94 3.68
N ILE A 197 16.56 -17.99 3.63
CA ILE A 197 16.45 -16.73 4.35
C ILE A 197 15.28 -15.88 3.84
N THR A 198 14.95 -15.93 2.56
CA THR A 198 13.78 -15.25 1.99
C THR A 198 12.47 -15.82 2.55
N TRP A 199 12.38 -17.15 2.65
CA TRP A 199 11.23 -17.84 3.25
C TRP A 199 11.10 -17.56 4.75
N SER A 200 12.23 -17.46 5.46
CA SER A 200 12.26 -17.03 6.87
C SER A 200 11.73 -15.61 7.04
N GLY A 201 12.12 -14.70 6.13
CA GLY A 201 11.57 -13.34 6.09
C GLY A 201 10.06 -13.32 5.82
N ALA A 202 9.56 -14.13 4.90
CA ALA A 202 8.13 -14.27 4.63
C ALA A 202 7.35 -14.80 5.86
N ALA A 203 7.92 -15.76 6.59
CA ALA A 203 7.34 -16.26 7.84
C ALA A 203 7.28 -15.17 8.93
N LEU A 204 8.32 -14.34 9.05
CA LEU A 204 8.30 -13.18 9.96
C LEU A 204 7.24 -12.16 9.56
N ILE A 205 7.06 -11.89 8.26
CA ILE A 205 5.99 -11.03 7.76
C ILE A 205 4.63 -11.59 8.19
N ALA A 206 4.37 -12.88 7.94
CA ALA A 206 3.12 -13.53 8.31
C ALA A 206 2.87 -13.46 9.83
N MET A 207 3.89 -13.68 10.64
CA MET A 207 3.83 -13.56 12.09
C MET A 207 3.52 -12.11 12.52
N GLY A 208 4.17 -11.12 11.92
CA GLY A 208 3.91 -9.70 12.18
C GLY A 208 2.47 -9.29 11.88
N VAL A 209 1.93 -9.73 10.73
CA VAL A 209 0.52 -9.52 10.36
C VAL A 209 -0.42 -10.22 11.35
N ALA A 210 -0.13 -11.44 11.75
CA ALA A 210 -0.94 -12.18 12.74
C ALA A 210 -0.97 -11.46 14.09
N LEU A 211 0.18 -11.00 14.60
CA LEU A 211 0.27 -10.26 15.87
C LEU A 211 -0.53 -8.96 15.83
N THR A 212 -0.45 -8.19 14.74
CA THR A 212 -1.21 -6.96 14.59
C THR A 212 -2.71 -7.23 14.43
N THR A 213 -3.10 -8.32 13.78
CA THR A 213 -4.51 -8.74 13.67
C THR A 213 -5.07 -9.13 15.05
N ILE A 214 -4.31 -9.87 15.84
CA ILE A 214 -4.69 -10.23 17.24
C ILE A 214 -4.80 -8.97 18.10
N ALA A 215 -3.85 -8.03 17.97
CA ALA A 215 -3.92 -6.76 18.69
C ALA A 215 -5.18 -5.98 18.34
N GLN A 216 -5.56 -6.01 17.07
CA GLN A 216 -6.75 -5.31 16.59
C GLN A 216 -8.05 -5.96 17.07
N SER A 217 -8.12 -7.28 17.10
CA SER A 217 -9.30 -8.00 17.61
C SER A 217 -9.53 -7.78 19.11
N ARG A 218 -8.46 -7.52 19.87
CA ARG A 218 -8.52 -7.21 21.31
C ARG A 218 -8.88 -5.76 21.61
N GLY A 219 -8.51 -4.85 20.71
CA GLY A 219 -8.86 -3.43 20.81
C GLY A 219 -10.17 -3.18 20.08
N VAL A 220 -11.30 -3.19 20.82
CA VAL A 220 -12.58 -2.74 20.27
C VAL A 220 -12.34 -1.39 19.63
N ILE A 221 -12.47 -1.34 18.30
CA ILE A 221 -12.43 -0.08 17.55
C ILE A 221 -13.61 0.74 18.07
N ARG A 222 -13.35 1.69 18.97
CA ARG A 222 -14.32 2.76 19.18
C ARG A 222 -14.33 3.56 17.89
N PRO A 223 -15.49 3.66 17.21
CA PRO A 223 -15.63 4.63 16.14
C PRO A 223 -15.20 5.98 16.72
N LEU A 224 -14.37 6.71 15.98
CA LEU A 224 -14.05 8.09 16.34
C LEU A 224 -15.39 8.84 16.37
N SER A 225 -15.89 9.13 17.56
CA SER A 225 -16.94 10.15 17.69
C SER A 225 -16.36 11.42 17.11
N PRO A 226 -17.06 12.12 16.20
CA PRO A 226 -16.59 13.40 15.72
C PRO A 226 -16.31 14.30 16.93
N PRO A 227 -15.26 15.15 16.89
CA PRO A 227 -15.04 16.12 17.93
C PRO A 227 -16.31 16.92 18.10
N ALA A 228 -16.80 17.00 19.35
CA ALA A 228 -17.93 17.86 19.67
C ALA A 228 -17.62 19.28 19.21
N ALA A 229 -18.53 19.84 18.39
CA ALA A 229 -18.46 21.19 17.86
C ALA A 229 -18.52 22.22 19.00
#